data_55a256ab0bbfa19c4c811ab3e5f79af0
#
_entry.id   55a256ab0bbfa19c4c811ab3e5f79af0
#
_cell.length_a   1.000
_cell.length_b   1.000
_cell.length_c   1.000
_cell.angle_alpha   90.00
_cell.angle_beta   90.00
_cell.angle_gamma   90.00
#
_symmetry.space_group_name_H-M   'P 1'
#
loop_
_entity.id
_entity.type
_entity.pdbx_description
1 polymer ?
#
loop_
_entity_poly.entity_id
_entity_poly.type
_entity_poly.pdbx_seq_one_letter_code
_entity_poly.pdbx_strand_id
1 'polypeptide(L)'
;MRTSDGGARLLDQIMKLALGTVQFGLDYGVTNQSGKVEESEIEDILDFAKSNGINILDTASGYGNSEQVLGGVGVDDYQIITKTTSLKHGVDEVIKGFYQSLKYLNQKSIDGLLIHDINEVNDKEFDDLFERLNELKQQGLVNKIGFSIYTPEQVNFLLENFDFDIIQLPFNVFDTRLVEGGQLQELKKKNIEIHARSVFLQGVLLDFDNLSSYFSTWRGRFDKYQEVVEKSGMSLLEYALNFALNTKGIDKVLVGVNSEQQLREIIQSAKKEGKSSAHPINDVNLLNPSLWRV
;
A
#
# COMPACT_ATOMS: atom_id res chain seq x y z
N MET A 1 -11.60 -5.66 -35.86
CA MET A 1 -11.17 -4.42 -35.20
C MET A 1 -11.60 -4.43 -33.71
N ARG A 2 -10.93 -5.22 -32.86
CA ARG A 2 -11.19 -5.29 -31.38
C ARG A 2 -9.89 -5.49 -30.57
N THR A 3 -8.72 -5.08 -31.10
CA THR A 3 -7.43 -5.37 -30.47
C THR A 3 -6.70 -4.15 -29.88
N SER A 4 -7.19 -2.92 -30.03
CA SER A 4 -6.55 -1.71 -29.47
C SER A 4 -7.03 -1.37 -28.04
N ASP A 5 -8.26 -1.72 -27.69
CA ASP A 5 -8.87 -1.31 -26.41
C ASP A 5 -8.41 -2.20 -25.23
N GLY A 6 -8.25 -3.49 -25.46
CA GLY A 6 -7.78 -4.44 -24.43
C GLY A 6 -6.33 -4.22 -24.01
N GLY A 7 -5.46 -3.84 -24.95
CA GLY A 7 -4.04 -3.58 -24.66
C GLY A 7 -3.82 -2.32 -23.84
N ALA A 8 -4.56 -1.25 -24.13
CA ALA A 8 -4.48 0.02 -23.39
C ALA A 8 -4.98 -0.16 -21.94
N ARG A 9 -6.11 -0.81 -21.74
CA ARG A 9 -6.64 -1.11 -20.41
C ARG A 9 -5.68 -1.96 -19.56
N LEU A 10 -5.02 -2.92 -20.20
CA LEU A 10 -4.06 -3.78 -19.52
C LEU A 10 -2.84 -2.99 -19.01
N LEU A 11 -2.29 -2.12 -19.86
CA LEU A 11 -1.20 -1.23 -19.45
C LEU A 11 -1.64 -0.35 -18.29
N ASP A 12 -2.83 0.23 -18.36
CA ASP A 12 -3.38 1.07 -17.28
C ASP A 12 -3.50 0.29 -15.95
N GLN A 13 -3.92 -0.98 -15.99
CA GLN A 13 -4.01 -1.79 -14.77
C GLN A 13 -2.64 -2.12 -14.17
N ILE A 14 -1.65 -2.46 -14.99
CA ILE A 14 -0.29 -2.71 -14.52
C ILE A 14 0.35 -1.42 -13.99
N MET A 15 0.13 -0.30 -14.66
CA MET A 15 0.62 1.01 -14.21
C MET A 15 -0.02 1.48 -12.90
N LYS A 16 -1.15 0.91 -12.49
CA LYS A 16 -1.72 1.12 -11.15
C LYS A 16 -1.00 0.34 -10.06
N LEU A 17 -0.25 -0.70 -10.37
CA LEU A 17 0.50 -1.45 -9.35
C LEU A 17 1.64 -0.61 -8.80
N ALA A 18 1.86 -0.74 -7.50
CA ALA A 18 3.01 -0.23 -6.77
C ALA A 18 3.55 -1.33 -5.86
N LEU A 19 4.86 -1.39 -5.69
CA LEU A 19 5.50 -2.45 -4.93
C LEU A 19 5.72 -2.00 -3.48
N GLY A 20 5.07 -2.70 -2.53
CA GLY A 20 5.34 -2.56 -1.10
C GLY A 20 6.59 -3.35 -0.71
N THR A 21 7.47 -2.76 0.09
CA THR A 21 8.80 -3.29 0.35
C THR A 21 9.04 -3.69 1.81
N VAL A 22 7.98 -3.84 2.60
CA VAL A 22 8.12 -4.22 4.02
C VAL A 22 8.85 -5.57 4.19
N GLN A 23 8.60 -6.53 3.28
CA GLN A 23 9.25 -7.84 3.27
C GLN A 23 10.75 -7.79 2.91
N PHE A 24 11.22 -6.68 2.33
CA PHE A 24 12.64 -6.47 2.04
C PHE A 24 13.45 -6.12 3.30
N GLY A 25 12.78 -5.69 4.37
CA GLY A 25 13.42 -5.34 5.63
C GLY A 25 13.00 -6.16 6.84
N LEU A 26 11.82 -6.78 6.79
CA LEU A 26 11.21 -7.50 7.91
C LEU A 26 10.59 -8.84 7.44
N ASP A 27 10.49 -9.78 8.37
CA ASP A 27 9.58 -10.92 8.24
C ASP A 27 8.15 -10.40 8.46
N TYR A 28 7.37 -10.31 7.38
CA TYR A 28 6.06 -9.65 7.40
C TYR A 28 5.02 -10.41 6.58
N GLY A 29 3.81 -10.50 7.14
CA GLY A 29 2.64 -11.16 6.54
C GLY A 29 2.27 -12.45 7.25
N VAL A 30 0.99 -12.61 7.65
CA VAL A 30 0.52 -13.76 8.45
C VAL A 30 0.60 -15.10 7.71
N THR A 31 0.66 -15.07 6.39
CA THR A 31 0.84 -16.25 5.54
C THR A 31 2.27 -16.36 4.99
N ASN A 32 3.17 -15.45 5.38
CA ASN A 32 4.57 -15.52 4.96
C ASN A 32 5.28 -16.68 5.67
N GLN A 33 5.79 -17.61 4.91
CA GLN A 33 6.59 -18.74 5.40
C GLN A 33 8.08 -18.63 5.01
N SER A 34 8.42 -17.64 4.18
CA SER A 34 9.76 -17.46 3.64
C SER A 34 10.62 -16.49 4.45
N GLY A 35 9.99 -15.75 5.40
CA GLY A 35 10.67 -14.72 6.16
C GLY A 35 10.98 -13.45 5.34
N LYS A 36 12.05 -12.75 5.73
CA LYS A 36 12.55 -11.59 5.00
C LYS A 36 13.16 -12.01 3.66
N VAL A 37 12.92 -11.23 2.61
CA VAL A 37 13.44 -11.50 1.26
C VAL A 37 14.95 -11.28 1.22
N GLU A 38 15.67 -12.20 0.58
CA GLU A 38 17.12 -12.11 0.35
C GLU A 38 17.44 -11.05 -0.72
N GLU A 39 18.62 -10.42 -0.61
CA GLU A 39 19.00 -9.28 -1.46
C GLU A 39 19.03 -9.63 -2.95
N SER A 40 19.52 -10.83 -3.31
CA SER A 40 19.51 -11.30 -4.70
C SER A 40 18.10 -11.44 -5.27
N GLU A 41 17.14 -11.89 -4.48
CA GLU A 41 15.73 -11.98 -4.89
C GLU A 41 15.09 -10.59 -5.02
N ILE A 42 15.54 -9.63 -4.19
CA ILE A 42 15.07 -8.23 -4.30
C ILE A 42 15.52 -7.63 -5.64
N GLU A 43 16.76 -7.88 -6.08
CA GLU A 43 17.27 -7.47 -7.39
C GLU A 43 16.37 -8.01 -8.52
N ASP A 44 16.09 -9.33 -8.50
CA ASP A 44 15.22 -9.98 -9.50
C ASP A 44 13.80 -9.40 -9.50
N ILE A 45 13.21 -9.17 -8.30
CA ILE A 45 11.89 -8.54 -8.15
C ILE A 45 11.89 -7.14 -8.75
N LEU A 46 12.87 -6.30 -8.45
CA LEU A 46 12.94 -4.92 -8.93
C LEU A 46 13.14 -4.87 -10.45
N ASP A 47 14.06 -5.65 -11.00
CA ASP A 47 14.28 -5.72 -12.45
C ASP A 47 13.02 -6.19 -13.19
N PHE A 48 12.32 -7.16 -12.64
CA PHE A 48 11.07 -7.65 -13.21
C PHE A 48 9.95 -6.62 -13.09
N ALA A 49 9.81 -5.91 -11.95
CA ALA A 49 8.85 -4.84 -11.75
C ALA A 49 9.05 -3.72 -12.79
N LYS A 50 10.29 -3.23 -12.91
CA LYS A 50 10.66 -2.18 -13.86
C LYS A 50 10.37 -2.57 -15.31
N SER A 51 10.76 -3.79 -15.72
CA SER A 51 10.52 -4.29 -17.08
C SER A 51 9.03 -4.41 -17.44
N ASN A 52 8.16 -4.46 -16.44
CA ASN A 52 6.71 -4.50 -16.60
C ASN A 52 6.00 -3.15 -16.33
N GLY A 53 6.75 -2.05 -16.12
CA GLY A 53 6.19 -0.71 -15.96
C GLY A 53 5.70 -0.39 -14.55
N ILE A 54 6.05 -1.20 -13.54
CA ILE A 54 5.84 -0.88 -12.13
C ILE A 54 7.01 0.00 -11.70
N ASN A 55 6.73 1.27 -11.42
CA ASN A 55 7.74 2.28 -11.17
C ASN A 55 7.61 2.98 -9.82
N ILE A 56 6.74 2.50 -8.92
CA ILE A 56 6.57 3.05 -7.57
C ILE A 56 6.98 2.00 -6.55
N LEU A 57 7.84 2.42 -5.60
CA LEU A 57 8.19 1.66 -4.42
C LEU A 57 7.64 2.36 -3.18
N ASP A 58 6.91 1.61 -2.36
CA ASP A 58 6.43 2.04 -1.05
C ASP A 58 7.27 1.39 0.04
N THR A 59 7.99 2.20 0.79
CA THR A 59 8.81 1.78 1.93
C THR A 59 8.44 2.57 3.18
N ALA A 60 9.20 2.43 4.25
CA ALA A 60 9.12 3.24 5.46
C ALA A 60 10.42 3.14 6.26
N SER A 61 10.75 4.21 7.00
CA SER A 61 11.83 4.19 8.00
C SER A 61 11.67 3.08 9.05
N GLY A 62 10.42 2.66 9.33
CA GLY A 62 10.07 1.59 10.26
C GLY A 62 10.13 0.17 9.68
N TYR A 63 10.50 -0.02 8.40
CA TYR A 63 10.53 -1.34 7.76
C TYR A 63 11.93 -2.01 7.86
N GLY A 64 12.49 -2.06 9.07
CA GLY A 64 13.80 -2.68 9.31
C GLY A 64 14.90 -2.00 8.49
N ASN A 65 15.59 -2.77 7.65
CA ASN A 65 16.63 -2.25 6.76
C ASN A 65 16.18 -2.12 5.29
N SER A 66 14.87 -2.08 5.01
CA SER A 66 14.33 -2.02 3.64
C SER A 66 14.91 -0.84 2.84
N GLU A 67 14.97 0.37 3.42
CA GLU A 67 15.53 1.55 2.74
C GLU A 67 17.03 1.37 2.39
N GLN A 68 17.80 0.72 3.26
CA GLN A 68 19.22 0.46 3.02
C GLN A 68 19.43 -0.56 1.89
N VAL A 69 18.63 -1.62 1.87
CA VAL A 69 18.68 -2.62 0.80
C VAL A 69 18.30 -2.00 -0.53
N LEU A 70 17.21 -1.23 -0.57
CA LEU A 70 16.79 -0.52 -1.79
C LEU A 70 17.89 0.41 -2.33
N GLY A 71 18.54 1.18 -1.45
CA GLY A 71 19.63 2.05 -1.85
C GLY A 71 20.90 1.30 -2.27
N GLY A 72 21.13 0.10 -1.75
CA GLY A 72 22.23 -0.79 -2.13
C GLY A 72 22.06 -1.40 -3.52
N VAL A 73 20.84 -1.87 -3.82
CA VAL A 73 20.49 -2.44 -5.14
C VAL A 73 20.42 -1.34 -6.22
N GLY A 74 20.00 -0.12 -5.84
CA GLY A 74 19.84 1.01 -6.76
C GLY A 74 18.41 1.16 -7.27
N VAL A 75 17.80 2.30 -6.93
CA VAL A 75 16.37 2.58 -7.22
C VAL A 75 16.17 3.94 -7.90
N ASP A 76 17.18 4.43 -8.62
CA ASP A 76 17.17 5.75 -9.28
C ASP A 76 16.04 5.93 -10.30
N ASP A 77 15.58 4.83 -10.88
CA ASP A 77 14.51 4.82 -11.88
C ASP A 77 13.11 4.67 -11.27
N TYR A 78 13.01 4.62 -9.93
CA TYR A 78 11.75 4.46 -9.23
C TYR A 78 11.28 5.74 -8.55
N GLN A 79 9.99 5.93 -8.51
CA GLN A 79 9.31 6.88 -7.64
C GLN A 79 9.21 6.27 -6.23
N ILE A 80 9.77 6.93 -5.24
CA ILE A 80 9.84 6.38 -3.88
C ILE A 80 8.87 7.11 -2.97
N ILE A 81 8.02 6.34 -2.32
CA ILE A 81 7.17 6.78 -1.22
C ILE A 81 7.72 6.18 0.07
N THR A 82 8.11 7.02 1.02
CA THR A 82 8.49 6.55 2.36
C THR A 82 7.63 7.19 3.44
N LYS A 83 7.90 6.85 4.71
CA LYS A 83 7.09 7.31 5.83
C LYS A 83 7.97 7.83 6.95
N THR A 84 7.45 8.82 7.69
CA THR A 84 8.14 9.45 8.81
C THR A 84 8.49 8.43 9.91
N THR A 85 9.55 8.73 10.65
CA THR A 85 9.77 8.19 12.00
C THR A 85 8.73 8.79 12.95
N SER A 86 8.62 8.20 14.17
CA SER A 86 7.64 8.68 15.15
C SER A 86 7.98 10.07 15.71
N LEU A 87 6.96 10.92 15.82
CA LEU A 87 7.02 12.25 16.43
C LEU A 87 7.32 12.21 17.94
N LYS A 88 7.19 11.06 18.59
CA LYS A 88 7.46 10.87 20.02
C LYS A 88 8.79 11.46 20.51
N HIS A 89 9.77 11.58 19.64
CA HIS A 89 11.10 12.10 19.96
C HIS A 89 11.29 13.56 19.52
N GLY A 90 10.23 14.24 19.10
CA GLY A 90 10.18 15.61 18.65
C GLY A 90 10.42 15.79 17.16
N VAL A 91 10.04 16.97 16.66
CA VAL A 91 10.06 17.32 15.23
C VAL A 91 11.46 17.18 14.62
N ASP A 92 12.50 17.66 15.31
CA ASP A 92 13.88 17.60 14.80
C ASP A 92 14.35 16.17 14.53
N GLU A 93 13.92 15.19 15.34
CA GLU A 93 14.28 13.78 15.12
C GLU A 93 13.51 13.19 13.92
N VAL A 94 12.29 13.63 13.66
CA VAL A 94 11.55 13.22 12.44
C VAL A 94 12.26 13.78 11.20
N ILE A 95 12.68 15.05 11.22
CA ILE A 95 13.40 15.66 10.10
C ILE A 95 14.77 15.01 9.88
N LYS A 96 15.52 14.70 10.95
CA LYS A 96 16.76 13.91 10.85
C LYS A 96 16.50 12.52 10.26
N GLY A 97 15.40 11.86 10.68
CA GLY A 97 14.96 10.58 10.13
C GLY A 97 14.74 10.65 8.63
N PHE A 98 14.11 11.71 8.13
CA PHE A 98 13.92 11.93 6.70
C PHE A 98 15.26 12.03 5.95
N TYR A 99 16.21 12.83 6.44
CA TYR A 99 17.54 12.91 5.81
C TYR A 99 18.30 11.58 5.89
N GLN A 100 18.08 10.80 6.94
CA GLN A 100 18.64 9.45 7.04
C GLN A 100 18.01 8.51 6.01
N SER A 101 16.69 8.60 5.76
CA SER A 101 16.00 7.85 4.71
C SER A 101 16.56 8.19 3.32
N LEU A 102 16.78 9.46 3.00
CA LEU A 102 17.44 9.87 1.74
C LEU A 102 18.83 9.23 1.59
N LYS A 103 19.60 9.20 2.68
CA LYS A 103 20.93 8.58 2.69
C LYS A 103 20.86 7.08 2.51
N TYR A 104 19.94 6.39 3.18
CA TYR A 104 19.76 4.94 3.07
C TYR A 104 19.30 4.54 1.66
N LEU A 105 18.36 5.29 1.09
CA LEU A 105 17.86 5.08 -0.27
C LEU A 105 18.86 5.52 -1.36
N ASN A 106 19.96 6.18 -0.98
CA ASN A 106 20.92 6.78 -1.91
C ASN A 106 20.25 7.76 -2.89
N GLN A 107 19.26 8.55 -2.40
CA GLN A 107 18.46 9.47 -3.20
C GLN A 107 18.71 10.92 -2.77
N LYS A 108 18.59 11.85 -3.72
CA LYS A 108 18.63 13.30 -3.45
C LYS A 108 17.27 13.87 -3.06
N SER A 109 16.20 13.25 -3.53
CA SER A 109 14.82 13.60 -3.27
C SER A 109 13.94 12.36 -3.46
N ILE A 110 12.70 12.40 -2.94
CA ILE A 110 11.71 11.32 -3.07
C ILE A 110 10.37 11.86 -3.58
N ASP A 111 9.52 10.97 -4.07
CA ASP A 111 8.20 11.35 -4.59
C ASP A 111 7.17 11.62 -3.52
N GLY A 112 7.18 10.87 -2.43
CA GLY A 112 6.22 11.06 -1.35
C GLY A 112 6.76 10.76 0.03
N LEU A 113 6.38 11.59 1.00
CA LEU A 113 6.61 11.37 2.41
C LEU A 113 5.28 11.36 3.15
N LEU A 114 4.96 10.22 3.76
CA LEU A 114 3.72 10.04 4.50
C LEU A 114 3.97 10.11 6.01
N ILE A 115 3.11 10.81 6.72
CA ILE A 115 3.00 10.65 8.17
C ILE A 115 2.53 9.22 8.44
N HIS A 116 3.36 8.44 9.15
CA HIS A 116 3.19 6.99 9.30
C HIS A 116 2.08 6.65 10.29
N ASP A 117 2.07 7.32 11.43
CA ASP A 117 1.04 7.16 12.47
C ASP A 117 0.10 8.37 12.50
N ILE A 118 -1.10 8.18 11.99
CA ILE A 118 -2.13 9.24 11.97
C ILE A 118 -2.48 9.76 13.36
N ASN A 119 -2.27 9.01 14.43
CA ASN A 119 -2.56 9.46 15.78
C ASN A 119 -1.67 10.63 16.22
N GLU A 120 -0.53 10.83 15.54
CA GLU A 120 0.40 11.95 15.78
C GLU A 120 -0.24 13.33 15.50
N VAL A 121 -1.33 13.40 14.71
CA VAL A 121 -2.09 14.65 14.51
C VAL A 121 -2.65 15.25 15.80
N ASN A 122 -2.73 14.46 16.87
CA ASN A 122 -3.16 14.92 18.19
C ASN A 122 -1.99 15.42 19.08
N ASP A 123 -0.74 15.32 18.60
CA ASP A 123 0.41 15.81 19.32
C ASP A 123 0.50 17.34 19.21
N LYS A 124 0.90 18.01 20.29
CA LYS A 124 1.06 19.47 20.34
C LYS A 124 2.13 20.03 19.37
N GLU A 125 3.08 19.20 18.95
CA GLU A 125 4.15 19.56 18.02
C GLU A 125 3.80 19.21 16.56
N PHE A 126 2.57 18.71 16.31
CA PHE A 126 2.19 18.23 14.97
C PHE A 126 2.12 19.35 13.93
N ASP A 127 1.60 20.51 14.30
CA ASP A 127 1.51 21.65 13.38
C ASP A 127 2.91 22.11 12.94
N ASP A 128 3.89 22.15 13.86
CA ASP A 128 5.30 22.42 13.55
C ASP A 128 5.89 21.35 12.64
N LEU A 129 5.63 20.06 12.93
CA LEU A 129 6.04 18.98 12.05
C LEU A 129 5.48 19.17 10.64
N PHE A 130 4.19 19.42 10.50
CA PHE A 130 3.54 19.52 9.19
C PHE A 130 4.06 20.72 8.40
N GLU A 131 4.35 21.85 9.06
CA GLU A 131 5.04 23.02 8.46
C GLU A 131 6.43 22.64 7.95
N ARG A 132 7.25 21.97 8.78
CA ARG A 132 8.59 21.50 8.41
C ARG A 132 8.58 20.50 7.24
N LEU A 133 7.59 19.62 7.17
CA LEU A 133 7.42 18.73 6.01
C LEU A 133 7.11 19.52 4.73
N ASN A 134 6.28 20.54 4.82
CA ASN A 134 6.01 21.43 3.68
C ASN A 134 7.24 22.25 3.26
N GLU A 135 8.12 22.63 4.19
CA GLU A 135 9.41 23.24 3.85
C GLU A 135 10.29 22.27 3.04
N LEU A 136 10.34 20.97 3.39
CA LEU A 136 11.05 19.96 2.59
C LEU A 136 10.51 19.87 1.16
N LYS A 137 9.18 19.99 1.00
CA LYS A 137 8.55 20.05 -0.31
C LYS A 137 8.92 21.30 -1.08
N GLN A 138 8.94 22.48 -0.45
CA GLN A 138 9.36 23.74 -1.07
C GLN A 138 10.83 23.70 -1.50
N GLN A 139 11.68 22.99 -0.77
CA GLN A 139 13.09 22.77 -1.11
C GLN A 139 13.29 21.75 -2.25
N GLY A 140 12.23 21.11 -2.72
CA GLY A 140 12.29 20.08 -3.76
C GLY A 140 12.87 18.73 -3.31
N LEU A 141 12.94 18.50 -2.01
CA LEU A 141 13.40 17.22 -1.44
C LEU A 141 12.31 16.15 -1.41
N VAL A 142 11.04 16.58 -1.44
CA VAL A 142 9.85 15.74 -1.50
C VAL A 142 8.86 16.35 -2.48
N ASN A 143 8.24 15.55 -3.34
CA ASN A 143 7.24 16.04 -4.28
C ASN A 143 5.83 16.09 -3.66
N LYS A 144 5.49 15.14 -2.79
CA LYS A 144 4.15 14.97 -2.19
C LYS A 144 4.25 14.71 -0.70
N ILE A 145 3.42 15.42 0.08
CA ILE A 145 3.25 15.17 1.52
C ILE A 145 1.86 14.58 1.76
N GLY A 146 1.76 13.64 2.67
CA GLY A 146 0.48 13.03 2.99
C GLY A 146 0.46 12.12 4.20
N PHE A 147 -0.50 11.21 4.22
CA PHE A 147 -0.83 10.43 5.42
C PHE A 147 -1.07 8.95 5.12
N SER A 148 -0.72 8.10 6.07
CA SER A 148 -1.17 6.71 6.13
C SER A 148 -2.27 6.57 7.17
N ILE A 149 -3.46 6.11 6.78
CA ILE A 149 -4.67 6.10 7.61
C ILE A 149 -5.29 4.71 7.72
N TYR A 150 -6.27 4.56 8.60
CA TYR A 150 -7.00 3.31 8.84
C TYR A 150 -8.52 3.44 8.74
N THR A 151 -9.10 4.64 8.94
CA THR A 151 -10.57 4.78 9.04
C THR A 151 -11.12 5.94 8.23
N PRO A 152 -12.42 5.89 7.86
CA PRO A 152 -13.09 7.01 7.19
C PRO A 152 -13.09 8.31 7.99
N GLU A 153 -13.20 8.22 9.32
CA GLU A 153 -13.21 9.39 10.21
C GLU A 153 -11.89 10.16 10.15
N GLN A 154 -10.76 9.41 10.03
CA GLN A 154 -9.44 10.02 9.85
C GLN A 154 -9.36 10.78 8.53
N VAL A 155 -9.95 10.25 7.44
CA VAL A 155 -10.03 10.98 6.16
C VAL A 155 -10.83 12.28 6.30
N ASN A 156 -12.00 12.21 6.92
CA ASN A 156 -12.85 13.40 7.11
C ASN A 156 -12.10 14.49 7.90
N PHE A 157 -11.45 14.09 9.00
CA PHE A 157 -10.65 15.00 9.81
C PHE A 157 -9.51 15.64 9.00
N LEU A 158 -8.77 14.87 8.22
CA LEU A 158 -7.67 15.38 7.42
C LEU A 158 -8.14 16.34 6.32
N LEU A 159 -9.26 16.04 5.66
CA LEU A 159 -9.84 16.89 4.61
C LEU A 159 -10.31 18.25 5.13
N GLU A 160 -10.67 18.34 6.40
CA GLU A 160 -11.11 19.57 7.07
C GLU A 160 -9.93 20.42 7.58
N ASN A 161 -8.81 19.80 7.94
CA ASN A 161 -7.76 20.47 8.71
C ASN A 161 -6.42 20.65 7.97
N PHE A 162 -6.15 19.86 6.90
CA PHE A 162 -4.84 19.87 6.24
C PHE A 162 -4.97 19.90 4.71
N ASP A 163 -4.02 20.58 4.07
CA ASP A 163 -3.79 20.47 2.64
C ASP A 163 -2.66 19.45 2.39
N PHE A 164 -2.95 18.38 1.66
CA PHE A 164 -2.00 17.30 1.38
C PHE A 164 -2.21 16.72 0.00
N ASP A 165 -1.21 16.02 -0.52
CA ASP A 165 -1.16 15.59 -1.91
C ASP A 165 -1.50 14.11 -2.11
N ILE A 166 -1.22 13.28 -1.11
CA ILE A 166 -1.27 11.82 -1.23
C ILE A 166 -1.80 11.20 0.06
N ILE A 167 -2.56 10.13 -0.08
CA ILE A 167 -3.06 9.35 1.06
C ILE A 167 -2.89 7.85 0.80
N GLN A 168 -2.45 7.13 1.82
CA GLN A 168 -2.39 5.67 1.80
C GLN A 168 -3.41 5.09 2.77
N LEU A 169 -4.26 4.20 2.27
CA LEU A 169 -5.42 3.71 3.00
C LEU A 169 -5.62 2.20 2.81
N PRO A 170 -6.19 1.48 3.80
CA PRO A 170 -6.56 0.08 3.63
C PRO A 170 -7.76 -0.03 2.67
N PHE A 171 -7.66 -0.98 1.74
CA PHE A 171 -8.75 -1.26 0.81
C PHE A 171 -8.66 -2.69 0.29
N ASN A 172 -9.74 -3.44 0.42
CA ASN A 172 -9.86 -4.79 -0.14
C ASN A 172 -11.33 -5.20 -0.23
N VAL A 173 -11.63 -6.41 -0.69
CA VAL A 173 -13.01 -6.92 -0.87
C VAL A 173 -13.83 -6.94 0.43
N PHE A 174 -13.17 -7.00 1.60
CA PHE A 174 -13.84 -6.97 2.91
C PHE A 174 -13.90 -5.58 3.52
N ASP A 175 -13.02 -4.66 3.10
CA ASP A 175 -12.96 -3.28 3.60
C ASP A 175 -13.29 -2.26 2.50
N THR A 176 -14.56 -1.92 2.41
CA THR A 176 -15.09 -0.95 1.44
C THR A 176 -15.62 0.33 2.11
N ARG A 177 -15.32 0.51 3.41
CA ARG A 177 -15.86 1.63 4.22
C ARG A 177 -15.65 3.00 3.58
N LEU A 178 -14.49 3.23 2.96
CA LEU A 178 -14.13 4.49 2.30
C LEU A 178 -14.88 4.74 0.98
N VAL A 179 -15.33 3.68 0.32
CA VAL A 179 -16.22 3.77 -0.86
C VAL A 179 -17.64 4.07 -0.41
N GLU A 180 -18.16 3.29 0.55
CA GLU A 180 -19.51 3.40 1.06
C GLU A 180 -19.77 4.75 1.74
N GLY A 181 -18.78 5.28 2.46
CA GLY A 181 -18.85 6.58 3.12
C GLY A 181 -18.58 7.78 2.20
N GLY A 182 -18.19 7.55 0.93
CA GLY A 182 -17.94 8.61 -0.05
C GLY A 182 -16.57 9.29 0.04
N GLN A 183 -15.69 8.88 0.97
CA GLN A 183 -14.40 9.53 1.19
C GLN A 183 -13.48 9.47 -0.05
N LEU A 184 -13.50 8.38 -0.82
CA LEU A 184 -12.72 8.32 -2.06
C LEU A 184 -13.12 9.41 -3.05
N GLN A 185 -14.42 9.74 -3.13
CA GLN A 185 -14.92 10.79 -4.02
C GLN A 185 -14.48 12.18 -3.53
N GLU A 186 -14.55 12.45 -2.22
CA GLU A 186 -14.11 13.73 -1.64
C GLU A 186 -12.59 13.94 -1.82
N LEU A 187 -11.77 12.91 -1.60
CA LEU A 187 -10.34 12.95 -1.88
C LEU A 187 -10.05 13.29 -3.35
N LYS A 188 -10.76 12.65 -4.28
CA LYS A 188 -10.57 12.91 -5.72
C LYS A 188 -11.03 14.29 -6.15
N LYS A 189 -12.06 14.89 -5.51
CA LYS A 189 -12.46 16.29 -5.75
C LYS A 189 -11.35 17.28 -5.39
N LYS A 190 -10.53 16.95 -4.39
CA LYS A 190 -9.36 17.75 -3.99
C LYS A 190 -8.08 17.36 -4.75
N ASN A 191 -8.15 16.49 -5.76
CA ASN A 191 -7.01 15.97 -6.55
C ASN A 191 -5.98 15.22 -5.71
N ILE A 192 -6.34 14.65 -4.56
CA ILE A 192 -5.46 13.86 -3.73
C ILE A 192 -5.21 12.51 -4.39
N GLU A 193 -3.94 12.09 -4.45
CA GLU A 193 -3.54 10.78 -4.95
C GLU A 193 -3.82 9.70 -3.91
N ILE A 194 -4.47 8.59 -4.33
CA ILE A 194 -4.96 7.54 -3.43
C ILE A 194 -4.22 6.24 -3.68
N HIS A 195 -3.46 5.79 -2.69
CA HIS A 195 -2.76 4.51 -2.65
C HIS A 195 -3.50 3.51 -1.77
N ALA A 196 -4.02 2.44 -2.38
CA ALA A 196 -4.66 1.34 -1.67
C ALA A 196 -3.63 0.33 -1.18
N ARG A 197 -3.56 0.11 0.14
CA ARG A 197 -2.77 -0.96 0.76
C ARG A 197 -3.64 -2.06 1.35
N SER A 198 -3.03 -3.13 1.83
CA SER A 198 -3.74 -4.28 2.45
C SER A 198 -4.74 -4.96 1.51
N VAL A 199 -4.44 -4.95 0.22
CA VAL A 199 -5.32 -5.47 -0.85
C VAL A 199 -5.60 -6.96 -0.66
N PHE A 200 -4.62 -7.68 -0.12
CA PHE A 200 -4.72 -9.10 0.22
C PHE A 200 -4.87 -9.34 1.72
N LEU A 201 -5.07 -8.29 2.54
CA LEU A 201 -5.20 -8.37 3.99
C LEU A 201 -4.07 -9.21 4.63
N GLN A 202 -2.80 -8.87 4.32
CA GLN A 202 -1.60 -9.58 4.73
C GLN A 202 -1.58 -11.09 4.36
N GLY A 203 -2.21 -11.46 3.24
CA GLY A 203 -2.31 -12.83 2.76
C GLY A 203 -3.59 -13.56 3.17
N VAL A 204 -4.33 -13.08 4.17
CA VAL A 204 -5.59 -13.72 4.63
C VAL A 204 -6.56 -13.97 3.48
N LEU A 205 -6.66 -13.07 2.51
CA LEU A 205 -7.56 -13.21 1.35
C LEU A 205 -7.09 -14.23 0.31
N LEU A 206 -5.88 -14.78 0.45
CA LEU A 206 -5.29 -15.69 -0.53
C LEU A 206 -5.29 -17.16 -0.07
N ASP A 207 -5.38 -17.40 1.24
CA ASP A 207 -5.33 -18.74 1.82
C ASP A 207 -6.11 -18.79 3.14
N PHE A 208 -7.32 -19.31 3.09
CA PHE A 208 -8.19 -19.43 4.27
C PHE A 208 -7.97 -20.72 5.07
N ASP A 209 -7.27 -21.69 4.51
CA ASP A 209 -7.12 -23.01 5.14
C ASP A 209 -5.94 -23.05 6.12
N ASN A 210 -4.93 -22.21 5.89
CA ASN A 210 -3.72 -22.16 6.71
C ASN A 210 -3.68 -20.98 7.70
N LEU A 211 -4.84 -20.37 8.00
CA LEU A 211 -4.92 -19.27 8.96
C LEU A 211 -4.87 -19.77 10.40
N SER A 212 -4.31 -18.93 11.30
CA SER A 212 -4.32 -19.20 12.73
C SER A 212 -5.75 -19.23 13.30
N SER A 213 -5.91 -19.82 14.48
CA SER A 213 -7.21 -19.92 15.18
C SER A 213 -7.87 -18.56 15.46
N TYR A 214 -7.11 -17.48 15.46
CA TYR A 214 -7.63 -16.11 15.57
C TYR A 214 -8.71 -15.83 14.53
N PHE A 215 -8.50 -16.28 13.30
CA PHE A 215 -9.40 -16.02 12.18
C PHE A 215 -10.64 -16.93 12.12
N SER A 216 -10.74 -17.91 13.00
CA SER A 216 -11.87 -18.88 13.02
C SER A 216 -13.24 -18.21 13.19
N THR A 217 -13.31 -17.06 13.89
CA THR A 217 -14.53 -16.25 14.06
C THR A 217 -15.16 -15.83 12.73
N TRP A 218 -14.37 -15.63 11.69
CA TRP A 218 -14.84 -15.19 10.37
C TRP A 218 -14.92 -16.31 9.35
N ARG A 219 -14.64 -17.57 9.71
CA ARG A 219 -14.62 -18.72 8.77
C ARG A 219 -15.86 -18.78 7.88
N GLY A 220 -17.05 -18.65 8.44
CA GLY A 220 -18.29 -18.69 7.64
C GLY A 220 -18.45 -17.51 6.66
N ARG A 221 -17.73 -16.38 6.87
CA ARG A 221 -17.64 -15.29 5.89
C ARG A 221 -16.64 -15.61 4.79
N PHE A 222 -15.52 -16.22 5.14
CA PHE A 222 -14.50 -16.67 4.19
C PHE A 222 -15.03 -17.75 3.27
N ASP A 223 -15.75 -18.75 3.80
CA ASP A 223 -16.38 -19.82 3.01
C ASP A 223 -17.35 -19.24 1.96
N LYS A 224 -18.22 -18.30 2.36
CA LYS A 224 -19.13 -17.61 1.44
C LYS A 224 -18.40 -16.80 0.37
N TYR A 225 -17.32 -16.13 0.73
CA TYR A 225 -16.50 -15.40 -0.22
C TYR A 225 -15.83 -16.34 -1.22
N GLN A 226 -15.26 -17.45 -0.74
CA GLN A 226 -14.62 -18.47 -1.57
C GLN A 226 -15.61 -19.07 -2.57
N GLU A 227 -16.84 -19.41 -2.15
CA GLU A 227 -17.89 -19.88 -3.06
C GLU A 227 -18.19 -18.88 -4.20
N VAL A 228 -18.19 -17.58 -3.91
CA VAL A 228 -18.44 -16.56 -4.94
C VAL A 228 -17.25 -16.47 -5.89
N VAL A 229 -16.02 -16.53 -5.37
CA VAL A 229 -14.81 -16.52 -6.19
C VAL A 229 -14.78 -17.73 -7.12
N GLU A 230 -15.06 -18.93 -6.61
CA GLU A 230 -15.15 -20.17 -7.41
C GLU A 230 -16.19 -20.08 -8.53
N LYS A 231 -17.38 -19.55 -8.23
CA LYS A 231 -18.44 -19.32 -9.23
C LYS A 231 -18.06 -18.29 -10.29
N SER A 232 -17.13 -17.37 -9.99
CA SER A 232 -16.64 -16.39 -10.95
C SER A 232 -15.63 -16.97 -11.95
N GLY A 233 -15.08 -18.15 -11.67
CA GLY A 233 -13.99 -18.77 -12.43
C GLY A 233 -12.63 -18.09 -12.25
N MET A 234 -12.47 -17.22 -11.25
CA MET A 234 -11.22 -16.57 -10.86
C MET A 234 -10.58 -17.29 -9.65
N SER A 235 -9.28 -17.15 -9.48
CA SER A 235 -8.61 -17.46 -8.23
C SER A 235 -8.87 -16.37 -7.18
N LEU A 236 -8.57 -16.64 -5.91
CA LEU A 236 -8.65 -15.66 -4.82
C LEU A 236 -7.78 -14.42 -5.13
N LEU A 237 -6.57 -14.65 -5.65
CA LEU A 237 -5.64 -13.57 -6.07
C LEU A 237 -6.26 -12.71 -7.17
N GLU A 238 -6.74 -13.33 -8.25
CA GLU A 238 -7.36 -12.63 -9.38
C GLU A 238 -8.55 -11.79 -8.94
N TYR A 239 -9.41 -12.36 -8.08
CA TYR A 239 -10.63 -11.69 -7.63
C TYR A 239 -10.33 -10.48 -6.74
N ALA A 240 -9.48 -10.64 -5.72
CA ALA A 240 -9.11 -9.58 -4.79
C ALA A 240 -8.34 -8.44 -5.50
N LEU A 241 -7.39 -8.81 -6.37
CA LEU A 241 -6.60 -7.84 -7.13
C LEU A 241 -7.46 -7.04 -8.11
N ASN A 242 -8.30 -7.73 -8.89
CA ASN A 242 -9.20 -7.07 -9.85
C ASN A 242 -10.21 -6.14 -9.17
N PHE A 243 -10.66 -6.48 -7.96
CA PHE A 243 -11.52 -5.61 -7.18
C PHE A 243 -10.84 -4.27 -6.91
N ALA A 244 -9.60 -4.28 -6.41
CA ALA A 244 -8.86 -3.06 -6.12
C ALA A 244 -8.51 -2.27 -7.39
N LEU A 245 -7.99 -2.93 -8.43
CA LEU A 245 -7.58 -2.29 -9.69
C LEU A 245 -8.73 -1.62 -10.43
N ASN A 246 -9.93 -2.21 -10.37
CA ASN A 246 -11.12 -1.68 -11.06
C ASN A 246 -11.93 -0.69 -10.22
N THR A 247 -11.58 -0.49 -8.95
CA THR A 247 -12.28 0.50 -8.11
C THR A 247 -11.92 1.92 -8.55
N LYS A 248 -12.97 2.68 -8.90
CA LYS A 248 -12.82 4.07 -9.33
C LYS A 248 -12.33 4.94 -8.17
N GLY A 249 -11.35 5.77 -8.44
CA GLY A 249 -10.74 6.67 -7.46
C GLY A 249 -9.46 6.13 -6.82
N ILE A 250 -9.16 4.84 -6.90
CA ILE A 250 -7.87 4.28 -6.52
C ILE A 250 -6.86 4.56 -7.63
N ASP A 251 -5.78 5.29 -7.32
CA ASP A 251 -4.72 5.63 -8.28
C ASP A 251 -3.62 4.55 -8.30
N LYS A 252 -3.26 4.03 -7.11
CA LYS A 252 -2.26 2.97 -6.98
C LYS A 252 -2.71 1.86 -6.04
N VAL A 253 -2.30 0.64 -6.35
CA VAL A 253 -2.60 -0.59 -5.62
C VAL A 253 -1.27 -1.19 -5.16
N LEU A 254 -1.01 -1.12 -3.85
CA LEU A 254 0.22 -1.63 -3.26
C LEU A 254 0.14 -3.14 -3.07
N VAL A 255 1.11 -3.82 -3.64
CA VAL A 255 1.30 -5.27 -3.49
C VAL A 255 2.67 -5.56 -2.89
N GLY A 256 2.73 -6.38 -1.85
CA GLY A 256 3.97 -6.92 -1.30
C GLY A 256 4.20 -8.32 -1.85
N VAL A 257 5.46 -8.66 -2.09
CA VAL A 257 5.85 -9.98 -2.59
C VAL A 257 7.11 -10.48 -1.88
N ASN A 258 7.29 -11.79 -1.85
CA ASN A 258 8.49 -12.45 -1.32
C ASN A 258 9.37 -13.06 -2.42
N SER A 259 8.90 -13.04 -3.69
CA SER A 259 9.67 -13.54 -4.83
C SER A 259 9.24 -12.89 -6.14
N GLU A 260 10.15 -12.91 -7.14
CA GLU A 260 9.82 -12.53 -8.52
C GLU A 260 8.65 -13.35 -9.07
N GLN A 261 8.58 -14.64 -8.72
CA GLN A 261 7.49 -15.52 -9.13
C GLN A 261 6.12 -15.02 -8.63
N GLN A 262 6.03 -14.57 -7.37
CA GLN A 262 4.79 -13.96 -6.85
C GLN A 262 4.42 -12.68 -7.59
N LEU A 263 5.40 -11.83 -7.91
CA LEU A 263 5.15 -10.63 -8.70
C LEU A 263 4.66 -10.97 -10.10
N ARG A 264 5.22 -12.00 -10.72
CA ARG A 264 4.79 -12.52 -12.03
C ARG A 264 3.32 -13.00 -11.99
N GLU A 265 2.94 -13.71 -10.94
CA GLU A 265 1.55 -14.16 -10.74
C GLU A 265 0.58 -12.98 -10.55
N ILE A 266 0.97 -11.95 -9.78
CA ILE A 266 0.19 -10.72 -9.61
C ILE A 266 -0.01 -10.01 -10.95
N ILE A 267 1.05 -9.84 -11.74
CA ILE A 267 0.96 -9.19 -13.06
C ILE A 267 0.09 -10.02 -14.02
N GLN A 268 0.20 -11.35 -13.99
CA GLN A 268 -0.67 -12.22 -14.80
C GLN A 268 -2.13 -12.10 -14.36
N SER A 269 -2.38 -12.05 -13.05
CA SER A 269 -3.72 -11.88 -12.49
C SER A 269 -4.34 -10.53 -12.81
N ALA A 270 -3.54 -9.46 -12.88
CA ALA A 270 -3.99 -8.13 -13.33
C ALA A 270 -4.46 -8.13 -14.80
N LYS A 271 -3.95 -9.05 -15.61
CA LYS A 271 -4.34 -9.21 -17.03
C LYS A 271 -5.67 -9.90 -17.22
N LYS A 272 -6.16 -10.62 -16.20
CA LYS A 272 -7.39 -11.38 -16.32
C LYS A 272 -8.62 -10.48 -16.22
N GLU A 273 -9.49 -10.57 -17.21
CA GLU A 273 -10.76 -9.87 -17.19
C GLU A 273 -11.76 -10.65 -16.33
N GLY A 274 -12.40 -9.95 -15.41
CA GLY A 274 -13.44 -10.50 -14.56
C GLY A 274 -14.20 -9.43 -13.79
N LYS A 275 -15.41 -9.77 -13.36
CA LYS A 275 -16.19 -8.91 -12.47
C LYS A 275 -16.01 -9.41 -11.04
N SER A 276 -15.44 -8.58 -10.22
CA SER A 276 -15.35 -8.75 -8.78
C SER A 276 -16.29 -7.77 -8.08
N SER A 277 -16.76 -8.12 -6.91
CA SER A 277 -17.66 -7.29 -6.09
C SER A 277 -17.19 -7.22 -4.66
N ALA A 278 -17.68 -6.25 -3.92
CA ALA A 278 -17.44 -6.11 -2.49
C ALA A 278 -18.12 -7.23 -1.69
N HIS A 279 -17.47 -7.63 -0.61
CA HIS A 279 -17.99 -8.58 0.39
C HIS A 279 -17.76 -8.02 1.80
N PRO A 280 -18.30 -6.83 2.14
CA PRO A 280 -17.92 -6.07 3.31
C PRO A 280 -18.10 -6.86 4.61
N ILE A 281 -17.12 -6.73 5.50
CA ILE A 281 -17.14 -7.24 6.86
C ILE A 281 -16.87 -6.07 7.79
N ASN A 282 -17.89 -5.60 8.50
CA ASN A 282 -17.78 -4.47 9.43
C ASN A 282 -17.26 -4.94 10.80
N ASP A 283 -16.03 -5.44 10.82
CA ASP A 283 -15.36 -5.86 12.06
C ASP A 283 -13.92 -5.36 12.07
N VAL A 284 -13.65 -4.37 12.91
CA VAL A 284 -12.33 -3.74 13.02
C VAL A 284 -11.25 -4.74 13.45
N ASN A 285 -11.60 -5.78 14.19
CA ASN A 285 -10.65 -6.81 14.61
C ASN A 285 -10.15 -7.66 13.44
N LEU A 286 -10.92 -7.76 12.36
CA LEU A 286 -10.45 -8.35 11.11
C LEU A 286 -9.73 -7.33 10.23
N LEU A 287 -10.32 -6.12 10.09
CA LEU A 287 -9.87 -5.14 9.11
C LEU A 287 -8.62 -4.37 9.50
N ASN A 288 -8.28 -4.34 10.78
CA ASN A 288 -7.09 -3.66 11.28
C ASN A 288 -6.02 -4.66 11.77
N PRO A 289 -4.99 -4.96 10.97
CA PRO A 289 -3.94 -5.91 11.34
C PRO A 289 -3.18 -5.56 12.62
N SER A 290 -3.19 -4.29 13.06
CA SER A 290 -2.53 -3.89 14.30
C SER A 290 -3.22 -4.45 15.55
N LEU A 291 -4.45 -4.93 15.42
CA LEU A 291 -5.25 -5.55 16.49
C LEU A 291 -5.14 -7.07 16.52
N TRP A 292 -4.49 -7.68 15.55
CA TRP A 292 -4.41 -9.14 15.45
C TRP A 292 -3.53 -9.72 16.58
N ARG A 293 -3.93 -10.89 17.05
CA ARG A 293 -3.24 -11.69 18.08
C ARG A 293 -2.85 -13.05 17.48
N VAL A 294 -2.07 -12.99 16.42
CA VAL A 294 -1.60 -14.14 15.62
C VAL A 294 -0.16 -14.48 15.96
#